data_2df46e930c7bcc7e3ee4276f10ec0930
#
_entry.id   2df46e930c7bcc7e3ee4276f10ec0930
#
_cell.length_a   1.000
_cell.length_b   1.000
_cell.length_c   1.000
_cell.angle_alpha   90.00
_cell.angle_beta   90.00
_cell.angle_gamma   90.00
#
_symmetry.space_group_name_H-M   'P 1'
#
loop_
_entity.id
_entity.type
_entity.pdbx_description
1 polymer ?
#
loop_
_entity_poly.entity_id
_entity_poly.type
_entity_poly.pdbx_seq_one_letter_code
_entity_poly.pdbx_strand_id
1 'polypeptide(L)' 'MAAALWYQKMIRWLARQGWKKTSVQTPQEFLTRIEDPEMRTRVETFTRAYEAARFGESPEDAGRLPELYEEITTASRR' A
#
# COMPACT_ATOMS: atom_id res chain seq x y z
N MET A 1 13.61 -9.74 4.35
CA MET A 1 13.10 -8.41 4.34
C MET A 1 11.59 -8.38 4.52
N ALA A 2 11.11 -7.41 5.25
CA ALA A 2 9.74 -7.41 5.77
C ALA A 2 8.75 -6.64 4.88
N ALA A 3 8.65 -7.01 3.60
CA ALA A 3 7.69 -6.37 2.69
C ALA A 3 6.26 -6.44 3.23
N ALA A 4 5.89 -7.59 3.80
CA ALA A 4 4.56 -7.78 4.37
C ALA A 4 4.30 -6.83 5.54
N LEU A 5 5.33 -6.51 6.33
CA LEU A 5 5.17 -5.57 7.43
C LEU A 5 4.87 -4.16 6.93
N TRP A 6 5.52 -3.75 5.85
CA TRP A 6 5.25 -2.45 5.25
C TRP A 6 3.84 -2.38 4.69
N TYR A 7 3.38 -3.46 4.05
CA TYR A 7 2.02 -3.52 3.54
C TYR A 7 1.02 -3.40 4.69
N GLN A 8 1.25 -4.12 5.79
CA GLN A 8 0.37 -4.05 6.95
C GLN A 8 0.36 -2.65 7.59
N LYS A 9 1.52 -1.98 7.63
CA LYS A 9 1.56 -0.60 8.11
C LYS A 9 0.69 0.31 7.27
N MET A 10 0.76 0.15 5.94
CA MET A 10 -0.06 0.93 5.04
C MET A 10 -1.55 0.64 5.26
N ILE A 11 -1.92 -0.62 5.38
CA ILE A 11 -3.32 -1.01 5.60
C ILE A 11 -3.85 -0.42 6.90
N ARG A 12 -3.07 -0.47 7.97
CA ARG A 12 -3.48 0.12 9.24
C ARG A 12 -3.67 1.62 9.15
N TRP A 13 -2.76 2.27 8.46
CA TRP A 13 -2.87 3.72 8.27
C TRP A 13 -4.13 4.07 7.48
N LEU A 14 -4.38 3.35 6.40
CA LEU A 14 -5.59 3.57 5.60
C LEU A 14 -6.86 3.31 6.39
N ALA A 15 -6.84 2.33 7.28
CA ALA A 15 -8.01 2.05 8.14
C ALA A 15 -8.35 3.25 9.01
N ARG A 16 -7.35 3.97 9.50
CA ARG A 16 -7.57 5.18 10.29
C ARG A 16 -8.18 6.29 9.44
N GLN A 17 -7.96 6.26 8.14
CA GLN A 17 -8.54 7.22 7.22
C GLN A 17 -9.94 6.83 6.76
N GLY A 18 -10.42 5.66 7.18
CA GLY A 18 -11.76 5.18 6.84
C GLY A 18 -11.80 4.08 5.79
N TRP A 19 -10.66 3.71 5.22
CA TRP A 19 -10.60 2.66 4.21
C TRP A 19 -10.09 1.36 4.85
N LYS A 20 -11.02 0.47 5.18
CA LYS A 20 -10.69 -0.78 5.88
C LYS A 20 -10.67 -1.97 4.92
N LYS A 21 -9.56 -2.68 4.94
CA LYS A 21 -9.41 -3.92 4.18
C LYS A 21 -9.85 -5.10 5.03
N THR A 22 -10.69 -5.97 4.47
CA THR A 22 -11.06 -7.21 5.15
C THR A 22 -10.04 -8.31 4.83
N SER A 23 -10.03 -9.36 5.65
CA SER A 23 -9.10 -10.46 5.47
C SER A 23 -9.34 -11.25 4.18
N VAL A 24 -10.57 -11.18 3.64
CA VAL A 24 -10.93 -11.91 2.42
C VAL A 24 -10.67 -11.11 1.15
N GLN A 25 -10.37 -9.83 1.27
CA GLN A 25 -10.06 -9.01 0.10
C GLN A 25 -8.60 -9.18 -0.33
N THR A 26 -8.38 -9.35 -1.63
CA THR A 26 -7.03 -9.29 -2.18
C THR A 26 -6.57 -7.83 -2.21
N PRO A 27 -5.26 -7.56 -2.35
CA PRO A 27 -4.80 -6.17 -2.50
C PRO A 27 -5.47 -5.45 -3.67
N GLN A 28 -5.72 -6.15 -4.77
CA GLN A 28 -6.37 -5.56 -5.94
C GLN A 28 -7.84 -5.21 -5.66
N GLU A 29 -8.53 -6.08 -4.97
CA GLU A 29 -9.93 -5.82 -4.58
C GLU A 29 -10.02 -4.64 -3.64
N PHE A 30 -9.07 -4.53 -2.72
CA PHE A 30 -9.05 -3.41 -1.78
C PHE A 30 -8.87 -2.07 -2.50
N LEU A 31 -8.06 -2.04 -3.58
CA LEU A 31 -7.86 -0.81 -4.35
C LEU A 31 -9.16 -0.22 -4.85
N THR A 32 -10.12 -1.06 -5.23
CA THR A 32 -11.41 -0.58 -5.74
C THR A 32 -12.25 0.08 -4.65
N ARG A 33 -11.91 -0.09 -3.38
CA ARG A 33 -12.62 0.51 -2.26
C ARG A 33 -12.13 1.90 -1.93
N ILE A 34 -10.98 2.31 -2.45
CA ILE A 34 -10.44 3.62 -2.19
C ILE A 34 -11.06 4.59 -3.20
N GLU A 35 -11.93 5.46 -2.70
CA GLU A 35 -12.71 6.36 -3.55
C GLU A 35 -11.90 7.55 -4.06
N ASP A 36 -10.89 7.98 -3.32
CA ASP A 36 -10.04 9.09 -3.71
C ASP A 36 -9.08 8.63 -4.83
N PRO A 37 -9.19 9.19 -6.06
CA PRO A 37 -8.35 8.75 -7.17
C PRO A 37 -6.85 8.94 -6.94
N GLU A 38 -6.46 10.04 -6.30
CA GLU A 38 -5.04 10.28 -5.99
C GLU A 38 -4.51 9.26 -5.01
N MET A 39 -5.26 9.03 -3.94
CA MET A 39 -4.85 8.05 -2.93
C MET A 39 -4.81 6.66 -3.54
N ARG A 40 -5.81 6.30 -4.35
CA ARG A 40 -5.84 5.00 -5.02
C ARG A 40 -4.61 4.79 -5.89
N THR A 41 -4.19 5.82 -6.63
CA THR A 41 -2.99 5.73 -7.47
C THR A 41 -1.74 5.46 -6.64
N ARG A 42 -1.60 6.16 -5.51
CA ARG A 42 -0.45 5.97 -4.63
C ARG A 42 -0.44 4.60 -3.98
N VAL A 43 -1.60 4.14 -3.54
CA VAL A 43 -1.73 2.80 -2.95
C VAL A 43 -1.48 1.73 -4.00
N GLU A 44 -1.92 1.94 -5.24
CA GLU A 44 -1.66 1.02 -6.33
C GLU A 44 -0.16 0.89 -6.59
N THR A 45 0.56 2.00 -6.62
CA THR A 45 2.01 1.99 -6.81
C THR A 45 2.70 1.20 -5.70
N PHE A 46 2.28 1.45 -4.45
CA PHE A 46 2.79 0.70 -3.31
C PHE A 46 2.49 -0.79 -3.44
N THR A 47 1.27 -1.12 -3.82
CA THR A 47 0.84 -2.51 -3.95
C THR A 47 1.66 -3.25 -5.00
N ARG A 48 1.92 -2.61 -6.13
CA ARG A 48 2.75 -3.21 -7.18
C ARG A 48 4.16 -3.47 -6.71
N ALA A 49 4.76 -2.53 -6.00
CA ALA A 49 6.10 -2.72 -5.45
C ALA A 49 6.11 -3.83 -4.40
N TYR A 50 5.08 -3.89 -3.57
CA TYR A 50 4.94 -4.94 -2.57
C TYR A 50 4.83 -6.32 -3.22
N GLU A 51 4.00 -6.44 -4.25
CA GLU A 51 3.82 -7.72 -4.94
C GLU A 51 5.09 -8.14 -5.67
N ALA A 52 5.78 -7.20 -6.30
CA ALA A 52 7.04 -7.51 -6.95
C ALA A 52 8.10 -7.95 -5.94
N ALA A 53 8.15 -7.31 -4.77
CA ALA A 53 9.09 -7.68 -3.73
C ALA A 53 8.79 -9.06 -3.15
N ARG A 54 7.50 -9.36 -2.98
CA ARG A 54 7.07 -10.61 -2.34
C ARG A 54 7.14 -11.80 -3.28
N PHE A 55 6.67 -11.63 -4.51
CA PHE A 55 6.52 -12.74 -5.44
C PHE A 55 7.61 -12.78 -6.50
N GLY A 56 8.16 -11.62 -6.86
CA GLY A 56 9.22 -11.52 -7.86
C GLY A 56 10.63 -11.48 -7.26
N GLU A 57 10.73 -11.50 -5.93
CA GLU A 57 12.01 -11.44 -5.22
C GLU A 57 12.85 -10.24 -5.66
N SER A 58 12.22 -9.07 -5.80
CA SER A 58 12.90 -7.84 -6.21
C SER A 58 13.33 -7.04 -4.98
N PRO A 59 14.64 -7.05 -4.63
CA PRO A 59 15.08 -6.23 -3.50
C PRO A 59 14.98 -4.73 -3.78
N GLU A 60 15.00 -4.32 -5.05
CA GLU A 60 14.83 -2.92 -5.40
C GLU A 60 13.44 -2.43 -5.04
N ASP A 61 12.42 -3.21 -5.38
CA ASP A 61 11.04 -2.84 -5.05
C ASP A 61 10.82 -2.87 -3.55
N ALA A 62 11.40 -3.84 -2.86
CA ALA A 62 11.31 -3.91 -1.42
C ALA A 62 11.90 -2.65 -0.77
N GLY A 63 13.02 -2.15 -1.30
CA GLY A 63 13.67 -0.96 -0.80
C GLY A 63 12.89 0.33 -1.05
N ARG A 64 11.93 0.30 -1.97
CA ARG A 64 11.08 1.47 -2.26
C ARG A 64 9.88 1.59 -1.33
N LEU A 65 9.53 0.52 -0.63
CA LEU A 65 8.32 0.52 0.20
C LEU A 65 8.29 1.62 1.27
N PRO A 66 9.37 1.88 2.01
CA PRO A 66 9.34 2.97 2.99
C PRO A 66 9.04 4.33 2.35
N GLU A 67 9.66 4.61 1.21
CA GLU A 67 9.46 5.86 0.49
C GLU A 67 8.03 5.99 -0.02
N LEU A 68 7.51 4.90 -0.60
CA LEU A 68 6.14 4.90 -1.11
C LEU A 68 5.12 5.04 0.02
N TYR A 69 5.39 4.42 1.18
CA TYR A 69 4.56 4.59 2.36
C TYR A 69 4.54 6.05 2.80
N GLU A 70 5.69 6.69 2.79
CA GLU A 70 5.78 8.11 3.16
C GLU A 70 4.97 8.98 2.20
N GLU A 71 5.02 8.70 0.90
CA GLU A 71 4.22 9.43 -0.07
C GLU A 71 2.73 9.31 0.21
N ILE A 72 2.27 8.11 0.58
CA ILE A 72 0.86 7.87 0.91
C ILE A 72 0.46 8.68 2.13
N THR A 73 1.25 8.61 3.20
CA THR A 73 0.89 9.25 4.47
C THR A 73 1.02 10.76 4.41
N THR A 74 1.96 11.27 3.63
CA THR A 74 2.17 12.71 3.48
C THR A 74 1.08 13.36 2.64
N ALA A 75 0.60 12.65 1.61
CA ALA A 75 -0.38 13.19 0.69
C ALA A 75 -1.70 13.57 1.35
N SER A 76 -2.07 12.93 2.45
CA SER A 76 -3.35 13.18 3.12
C SER A 76 -3.27 14.29 4.18
N ARG A 77 -2.13 14.93 4.33
CA ARG A 77 -1.94 15.95 5.37
C ARG A 77 -2.25 17.38 4.92
N ARG A 78 -3.09 17.54 3.98
CA ARG A 78 -3.47 18.88 3.53
C ARG A 78 -4.57 19.47 4.34
#